data_865c22b3ed5cf28b9237d20ae1ca8c9f
#
_entry.id   865c22b3ed5cf28b9237d20ae1ca8c9f
#
_cell.length_a   1.000
_cell.length_b   1.000
_cell.length_c   1.000
_cell.angle_alpha   90.00
_cell.angle_beta   90.00
_cell.angle_gamma   90.00
#
_symmetry.space_group_name_H-M   'P 1'
#
loop_
_entity.id
_entity.type
_entity.pdbx_description
1 polymer ?
#
loop_
_entity_poly.entity_id
_entity_poly.type
_entity_poly.pdbx_seq_one_letter_code
_entity_poly.pdbx_strand_id
1 'polypeptide(L)'
;MSDWRPCASLGLLRDRAEVLATIRQFFSERQVLEVDTPALASAANPDATIDSITATVGSDTEPLFLHTSPEFFMKRLLCAGSGSIYQLCHVFRNDEQGRNHNPEFTMLEWYRTGFDMFDLIDEVEALMSLLIPAIGTPATRISYHALFEQTTGVDLGSASREEIRALAGTLGIVVPAHHPDDGLVEMIFNIA
;
A
#
# COMPACT_ATOMS: atom_id res chain seq x y z
N MET A 1 -25.13 6.32 26.52
CA MET A 1 -25.66 6.49 25.15
C MET A 1 -24.46 6.70 24.25
N SER A 2 -24.25 5.86 23.26
CA SER A 2 -23.19 6.11 22.26
C SER A 2 -23.50 7.40 21.52
N ASP A 3 -22.52 8.28 21.38
CA ASP A 3 -22.68 9.49 20.56
C ASP A 3 -22.91 9.04 19.11
N TRP A 4 -24.07 9.39 18.54
CA TRP A 4 -24.45 9.07 17.16
C TRP A 4 -23.74 9.98 16.14
N ARG A 5 -23.07 11.02 16.61
CA ARG A 5 -22.39 11.98 15.73
C ARG A 5 -21.17 11.38 15.09
N PRO A 6 -20.94 11.65 13.79
CA PRO A 6 -19.69 11.28 13.12
C PRO A 6 -18.48 11.90 13.85
N CYS A 7 -17.39 11.16 13.94
CA CYS A 7 -16.13 11.70 14.47
C CYS A 7 -15.45 12.69 13.51
N ALA A 8 -15.72 12.58 12.19
CA ALA A 8 -15.19 13.48 11.18
C ALA A 8 -16.00 14.77 11.10
N SER A 9 -15.31 15.92 10.99
CA SER A 9 -15.96 17.21 10.75
C SER A 9 -16.48 17.31 9.32
N LEU A 10 -17.50 18.17 9.10
CA LEU A 10 -18.01 18.44 7.75
C LEU A 10 -16.93 19.06 6.83
N GLY A 11 -15.97 19.81 7.38
CA GLY A 11 -14.81 20.31 6.66
C GLY A 11 -13.98 19.16 6.10
N LEU A 12 -13.58 18.23 6.95
CA LEU A 12 -12.79 17.05 6.54
C LEU A 12 -13.51 16.19 5.49
N LEU A 13 -14.85 16.08 5.57
CA LEU A 13 -15.62 15.36 4.53
C LEU A 13 -15.57 16.06 3.17
N ARG A 14 -15.58 17.39 3.15
CA ARG A 14 -15.43 18.17 1.93
C ARG A 14 -14.03 18.04 1.35
N ASP A 15 -13.01 18.22 2.20
CA ASP A 15 -11.61 18.07 1.79
C ASP A 15 -11.35 16.68 1.19
N ARG A 16 -11.90 15.64 1.82
CA ARG A 16 -11.82 14.28 1.28
C ARG A 16 -12.50 14.15 -0.09
N ALA A 17 -13.67 14.75 -0.27
CA ALA A 17 -14.37 14.71 -1.55
C ALA A 17 -13.60 15.45 -2.65
N GLU A 18 -12.95 16.57 -2.34
CA GLU A 18 -12.09 17.30 -3.26
C GLU A 18 -10.84 16.49 -3.64
N VAL A 19 -10.19 15.83 -2.69
CA VAL A 19 -9.05 14.93 -2.95
C VAL A 19 -9.46 13.81 -3.92
N LEU A 20 -10.59 13.14 -3.67
CA LEU A 20 -11.07 12.05 -4.55
C LEU A 20 -11.43 12.56 -5.95
N ALA A 21 -12.02 13.75 -6.07
CA ALA A 21 -12.31 14.37 -7.36
C ALA A 21 -11.01 14.72 -8.12
N THR A 22 -10.02 15.26 -7.42
CA THR A 22 -8.71 15.60 -7.98
C THR A 22 -7.97 14.36 -8.50
N ILE A 23 -8.00 13.25 -7.76
CA ILE A 23 -7.42 11.98 -8.22
C ILE A 23 -8.11 11.50 -9.51
N ARG A 24 -9.44 11.53 -9.57
CA ARG A 24 -10.19 11.14 -10.78
C ARG A 24 -9.85 12.02 -11.97
N GLN A 25 -9.75 13.32 -11.77
CA GLN A 25 -9.34 14.25 -12.82
C GLN A 25 -7.94 13.94 -13.31
N PHE A 26 -6.97 13.73 -12.39
CA PHE A 26 -5.58 13.40 -12.70
C PHE A 26 -5.46 12.19 -13.64
N PHE A 27 -6.18 11.11 -13.36
CA PHE A 27 -6.16 9.90 -14.18
C PHE A 27 -6.97 10.06 -15.48
N SER A 28 -8.09 10.79 -15.45
CA SER A 28 -8.88 11.09 -16.64
C SER A 28 -8.08 11.87 -17.68
N GLU A 29 -7.33 12.89 -17.26
CA GLU A 29 -6.46 13.68 -18.15
C GLU A 29 -5.33 12.85 -18.77
N ARG A 30 -4.96 11.73 -18.14
CA ARG A 30 -3.94 10.78 -18.61
C ARG A 30 -4.53 9.58 -19.34
N GLN A 31 -5.83 9.62 -19.61
CA GLN A 31 -6.56 8.54 -20.32
C GLN A 31 -6.42 7.17 -19.62
N VAL A 32 -6.34 7.17 -18.29
CA VAL A 32 -6.37 5.95 -17.48
C VAL A 32 -7.83 5.65 -17.12
N LEU A 33 -8.30 4.45 -17.41
CA LEU A 33 -9.67 4.04 -17.19
C LEU A 33 -9.94 3.77 -15.70
N GLU A 34 -10.96 4.42 -15.12
CA GLU A 34 -11.47 4.00 -13.81
C GLU A 34 -12.21 2.68 -13.93
N VAL A 35 -11.86 1.72 -13.08
CA VAL A 35 -12.53 0.43 -13.02
C VAL A 35 -13.13 0.20 -11.64
N ASP A 36 -14.14 -0.67 -11.58
CA ASP A 36 -14.75 -1.13 -10.34
C ASP A 36 -14.80 -2.66 -10.36
N THR A 37 -14.15 -3.28 -9.39
CA THR A 37 -14.01 -4.73 -9.30
C THR A 37 -14.72 -5.27 -8.06
N PRO A 38 -15.11 -6.56 -8.04
CA PRO A 38 -15.75 -7.16 -6.87
C PRO A 38 -14.93 -7.04 -5.59
N ALA A 39 -15.57 -6.64 -4.49
CA ALA A 39 -14.94 -6.61 -3.18
C ALA A 39 -14.92 -8.00 -2.51
N LEU A 40 -15.77 -8.93 -2.94
CA LEU A 40 -15.82 -10.32 -2.45
C LEU A 40 -15.18 -11.26 -3.46
N ALA A 41 -14.30 -12.12 -2.99
CA ALA A 41 -13.58 -13.11 -3.76
C ALA A 41 -13.77 -14.53 -3.17
N SER A 42 -13.66 -15.55 -4.01
CA SER A 42 -13.70 -16.96 -3.59
C SER A 42 -12.39 -17.47 -3.01
N ALA A 43 -11.33 -16.66 -3.04
CA ALA A 43 -10.01 -16.97 -2.48
C ALA A 43 -9.47 -15.77 -1.70
N ALA A 44 -8.76 -16.06 -0.61
CA ALA A 44 -8.03 -15.08 0.17
C ALA A 44 -6.78 -14.57 -0.58
N ASN A 45 -6.22 -13.47 -0.10
CA ASN A 45 -4.90 -13.03 -0.53
C ASN A 45 -3.84 -14.09 -0.12
N PRO A 46 -2.95 -14.51 -1.03
CA PRO A 46 -1.89 -15.47 -0.71
C PRO A 46 -0.71 -14.87 0.06
N ASP A 47 -0.67 -13.55 0.27
CA ASP A 47 0.37 -12.90 1.06
C ASP A 47 0.25 -13.34 2.53
N ALA A 48 1.33 -13.93 3.06
CA ALA A 48 1.36 -14.45 4.42
C ALA A 48 1.34 -13.34 5.50
N THR A 49 1.57 -12.08 5.12
CA THR A 49 1.60 -10.93 6.02
C THR A 49 0.31 -10.12 6.02
N ILE A 50 -0.61 -10.41 5.10
CA ILE A 50 -1.89 -9.70 4.95
C ILE A 50 -3.05 -10.68 5.11
N ASP A 51 -3.75 -10.60 6.23
CA ASP A 51 -4.88 -11.48 6.51
C ASP A 51 -6.19 -10.91 5.96
N SER A 52 -7.00 -11.79 5.35
CA SER A 52 -8.29 -11.43 4.72
C SER A 52 -9.44 -11.62 5.70
N ILE A 53 -10.37 -10.65 5.73
CA ILE A 53 -11.62 -10.81 6.48
C ILE A 53 -12.53 -11.79 5.74
N THR A 54 -12.98 -12.82 6.45
CA THR A 54 -13.91 -13.84 5.92
C THR A 54 -15.35 -13.33 5.99
N ALA A 55 -16.12 -13.55 4.93
CA ALA A 55 -17.54 -13.24 4.85
C ALA A 55 -18.36 -14.51 4.54
N THR A 56 -19.50 -14.65 5.22
CA THR A 56 -20.45 -15.75 4.95
C THR A 56 -21.69 -15.20 4.25
N VAL A 57 -22.04 -15.79 3.10
CA VAL A 57 -23.22 -15.41 2.32
C VAL A 57 -24.12 -16.65 2.21
N GLY A 58 -25.31 -16.57 2.83
CA GLY A 58 -26.23 -17.72 2.89
C GLY A 58 -25.82 -18.75 3.96
N SER A 59 -26.54 -19.86 4.05
CA SER A 59 -26.38 -20.85 5.11
C SER A 59 -25.46 -22.02 4.77
N ASP A 60 -25.21 -22.29 3.48
CA ASP A 60 -24.55 -23.52 2.99
C ASP A 60 -23.47 -23.25 1.94
N THR A 61 -22.87 -22.06 1.95
CA THR A 61 -21.87 -21.67 0.95
C THR A 61 -20.46 -21.68 1.54
N GLU A 62 -19.48 -21.99 0.70
CA GLU A 62 -18.07 -21.78 1.00
C GLU A 62 -17.83 -20.30 1.39
N PRO A 63 -16.94 -20.05 2.34
CA PRO A 63 -16.66 -18.70 2.76
C PRO A 63 -16.10 -17.86 1.60
N LEU A 64 -16.53 -16.61 1.54
CA LEU A 64 -15.94 -15.58 0.69
C LEU A 64 -14.98 -14.73 1.51
N PHE A 65 -14.10 -14.04 0.81
CA PHE A 65 -13.08 -13.19 1.41
C PHE A 65 -13.26 -11.76 0.91
N LEU A 66 -13.27 -10.80 1.82
CA LEU A 66 -13.15 -9.39 1.46
C LEU A 66 -11.74 -9.13 0.94
N HIS A 67 -11.63 -8.42 -0.18
CA HIS A 67 -10.35 -8.16 -0.81
C HIS A 67 -9.46 -7.22 0.03
N THR A 68 -8.20 -7.54 0.13
CA THR A 68 -7.18 -6.72 0.81
C THR A 68 -6.58 -5.66 -0.12
N SER A 69 -6.80 -5.82 -1.44
CA SER A 69 -6.52 -4.94 -2.55
C SER A 69 -7.30 -5.43 -3.78
N PRO A 70 -7.59 -4.58 -4.77
CA PRO A 70 -8.25 -5.01 -6.02
C PRO A 70 -7.29 -5.69 -7.01
N GLU A 71 -6.02 -5.90 -6.67
CA GLU A 71 -4.92 -6.35 -7.52
C GLU A 71 -5.28 -7.51 -8.45
N PHE A 72 -5.77 -8.62 -7.91
CA PHE A 72 -6.03 -9.82 -8.72
C PHE A 72 -7.10 -9.61 -9.78
N PHE A 73 -8.15 -8.85 -9.45
CA PHE A 73 -9.20 -8.54 -10.41
C PHE A 73 -8.72 -7.52 -11.45
N MET A 74 -7.96 -6.52 -11.03
CA MET A 74 -7.37 -5.53 -11.95
C MET A 74 -6.37 -6.18 -12.91
N LYS A 75 -5.51 -7.09 -12.43
CA LYS A 75 -4.59 -7.85 -13.30
C LYS A 75 -5.32 -8.71 -14.33
N ARG A 76 -6.49 -9.27 -14.00
CA ARG A 76 -7.32 -9.98 -14.98
C ARG A 76 -7.86 -9.06 -16.07
N LEU A 77 -8.22 -7.81 -15.72
CA LEU A 77 -8.61 -6.79 -16.70
C LEU A 77 -7.44 -6.42 -17.62
N LEU A 78 -6.25 -6.26 -17.07
CA LEU A 78 -5.03 -6.02 -17.87
C LEU A 78 -4.78 -7.16 -18.86
N CYS A 79 -4.88 -8.42 -18.41
CA CYS A 79 -4.74 -9.60 -19.28
C CYS A 79 -5.83 -9.65 -20.36
N ALA A 80 -7.01 -9.09 -20.09
CA ALA A 80 -8.09 -8.98 -21.07
C ALA A 80 -7.92 -7.79 -22.03
N GLY A 81 -6.85 -7.00 -21.89
CA GLY A 81 -6.54 -5.89 -22.80
C GLY A 81 -7.18 -4.56 -22.43
N SER A 82 -7.49 -4.32 -21.15
CA SER A 82 -8.10 -3.05 -20.69
C SER A 82 -7.23 -1.82 -20.96
N GLY A 83 -5.93 -1.97 -21.17
CA GLY A 83 -4.98 -0.87 -21.14
C GLY A 83 -4.71 -0.39 -19.71
N SER A 84 -4.25 0.85 -19.57
CA SER A 84 -3.98 1.46 -18.26
C SER A 84 -5.27 1.70 -17.48
N ILE A 85 -5.30 1.26 -16.22
CA ILE A 85 -6.49 1.30 -15.33
C ILE A 85 -6.15 1.80 -13.94
N TYR A 86 -7.13 2.37 -13.25
CA TYR A 86 -7.04 2.67 -11.81
C TYR A 86 -8.36 2.35 -11.12
N GLN A 87 -8.28 2.16 -9.81
CA GLN A 87 -9.44 1.97 -8.96
C GLN A 87 -9.27 2.72 -7.64
N LEU A 88 -10.36 3.39 -7.22
CA LEU A 88 -10.53 3.94 -5.87
C LEU A 88 -11.60 3.10 -5.19
N CYS A 89 -11.23 2.29 -4.22
CA CYS A 89 -12.17 1.40 -3.54
C CYS A 89 -11.88 1.28 -2.05
N HIS A 90 -12.84 0.74 -1.30
CA HIS A 90 -12.59 0.26 0.05
C HIS A 90 -11.91 -1.10 -0.03
N VAL A 91 -10.91 -1.29 0.84
CA VAL A 91 -10.21 -2.56 1.04
C VAL A 91 -10.24 -2.92 2.51
N PHE A 92 -10.03 -4.20 2.80
CA PHE A 92 -10.29 -4.77 4.11
C PHE A 92 -9.11 -5.65 4.52
N ARG A 93 -8.55 -5.40 5.71
CA ARG A 93 -7.46 -6.21 6.26
C ARG A 93 -7.78 -6.57 7.69
N ASN A 94 -7.69 -7.85 8.00
CA ASN A 94 -7.89 -8.33 9.36
C ASN A 94 -6.67 -7.94 10.22
N ASP A 95 -6.90 -7.82 11.54
CA ASP A 95 -5.87 -7.52 12.54
C ASP A 95 -5.08 -6.21 12.36
N GLU A 96 -5.40 -5.40 11.36
CA GLU A 96 -4.83 -4.05 11.22
C GLU A 96 -5.62 -3.05 12.07
N GLN A 97 -5.36 -3.01 13.38
CA GLN A 97 -5.92 -2.02 14.30
C GLN A 97 -4.80 -1.25 15.00
N GLY A 98 -4.70 0.03 14.70
CA GLY A 98 -3.66 0.87 15.26
C GLY A 98 -3.95 2.36 15.08
N ARG A 99 -3.04 3.20 15.57
CA ARG A 99 -3.19 4.66 15.47
C ARG A 99 -3.43 5.15 14.04
N ASN A 100 -2.80 4.51 13.08
CA ASN A 100 -2.83 4.87 11.66
C ASN A 100 -3.47 3.79 10.78
N HIS A 101 -4.07 2.74 11.38
CA HIS A 101 -4.60 1.59 10.65
C HIS A 101 -6.04 1.33 11.08
N ASN A 102 -6.90 1.15 10.09
CA ASN A 102 -8.27 0.68 10.26
C ASN A 102 -8.46 -0.60 9.43
N PRO A 103 -9.27 -1.56 9.89
CA PRO A 103 -9.55 -2.77 9.14
C PRO A 103 -10.26 -2.52 7.81
N GLU A 104 -10.87 -1.34 7.62
CA GLU A 104 -11.43 -0.85 6.37
C GLU A 104 -10.86 0.53 6.06
N PHE A 105 -10.31 0.70 4.86
CA PHE A 105 -9.77 1.98 4.39
C PHE A 105 -9.92 2.13 2.88
N THR A 106 -9.73 3.35 2.38
CA THR A 106 -9.77 3.64 0.94
C THR A 106 -8.38 3.49 0.35
N MET A 107 -8.29 2.69 -0.71
CA MET A 107 -7.09 2.48 -1.49
C MET A 107 -7.23 3.11 -2.87
N LEU A 108 -6.17 3.74 -3.35
CA LEU A 108 -5.95 4.04 -4.75
C LEU A 108 -4.93 3.06 -5.29
N GLU A 109 -5.30 2.30 -6.30
CA GLU A 109 -4.41 1.36 -6.98
C GLU A 109 -4.50 1.59 -8.48
N TRP A 110 -3.37 1.57 -9.20
CA TRP A 110 -3.36 1.77 -10.64
C TRP A 110 -2.24 1.01 -11.34
N TYR A 111 -2.44 0.78 -12.62
CA TYR A 111 -1.53 0.07 -13.49
C TYR A 111 -1.36 0.84 -14.80
N ARG A 112 -0.12 1.00 -15.22
CA ARG A 112 0.25 1.72 -16.44
C ARG A 112 0.90 0.76 -17.43
N THR A 113 0.19 0.45 -18.52
CA THR A 113 0.77 -0.36 -19.58
C THR A 113 1.83 0.43 -20.35
N GLY A 114 3.00 -0.18 -20.54
CA GLY A 114 4.12 0.44 -21.25
C GLY A 114 5.01 1.36 -20.44
N PHE A 115 4.69 1.62 -19.18
CA PHE A 115 5.55 2.38 -18.26
C PHE A 115 6.64 1.48 -17.70
N ASP A 116 7.83 2.03 -17.53
CA ASP A 116 8.84 1.46 -16.65
C ASP A 116 8.72 2.01 -15.22
N MET A 117 9.63 1.58 -14.36
CA MET A 117 9.66 2.02 -12.95
C MET A 117 9.85 3.52 -12.82
N PHE A 118 10.65 4.14 -13.68
CA PHE A 118 10.95 5.57 -13.60
C PHE A 118 9.79 6.41 -14.07
N ASP A 119 9.08 5.98 -15.11
CA ASP A 119 7.84 6.61 -15.56
C ASP A 119 6.78 6.60 -14.44
N LEU A 120 6.68 5.47 -13.71
CA LEU A 120 5.74 5.35 -12.60
C LEU A 120 6.13 6.24 -11.40
N ILE A 121 7.42 6.35 -11.10
CA ILE A 121 7.93 7.27 -10.07
C ILE A 121 7.57 8.73 -10.42
N ASP A 122 7.75 9.13 -11.69
CA ASP A 122 7.39 10.47 -12.15
C ASP A 122 5.88 10.73 -12.02
N GLU A 123 5.05 9.75 -12.32
CA GLU A 123 3.60 9.86 -12.17
C GLU A 123 3.17 9.94 -10.69
N VAL A 124 3.80 9.15 -9.81
CA VAL A 124 3.58 9.25 -8.34
C VAL A 124 3.97 10.62 -7.83
N GLU A 125 5.14 11.14 -8.23
CA GLU A 125 5.60 12.47 -7.84
C GLU A 125 4.62 13.56 -8.30
N ALA A 126 4.14 13.49 -9.53
CA ALA A 126 3.15 14.43 -10.08
C ALA A 126 1.83 14.40 -9.29
N LEU A 127 1.33 13.20 -8.96
CA LEU A 127 0.11 13.04 -8.17
C LEU A 127 0.29 13.57 -6.74
N MET A 128 1.39 13.21 -6.08
CA MET A 128 1.68 13.64 -4.71
C MET A 128 1.85 15.16 -4.61
N SER A 129 2.52 15.79 -5.59
CA SER A 129 2.69 17.23 -5.64
C SER A 129 1.36 17.98 -5.81
N LEU A 130 0.42 17.38 -6.54
CA LEU A 130 -0.93 17.92 -6.72
C LEU A 130 -1.77 17.82 -5.44
N LEU A 131 -1.68 16.69 -4.73
CA LEU A 131 -2.48 16.42 -3.53
C LEU A 131 -1.90 17.05 -2.26
N ILE A 132 -0.58 17.17 -2.18
CA ILE A 132 0.14 17.67 -1.00
C ILE A 132 1.16 18.72 -1.45
N PRO A 133 0.71 19.95 -1.71
CA PRO A 133 1.61 21.03 -2.22
C PRO A 133 2.81 21.33 -1.31
N ALA A 134 2.75 20.92 -0.04
CA ALA A 134 3.86 21.06 0.90
C ALA A 134 5.01 20.06 0.69
N ILE A 135 4.79 19.00 -0.11
CA ILE A 135 5.87 18.09 -0.50
C ILE A 135 6.80 18.82 -1.47
N GLY A 136 8.08 18.90 -1.08
CA GLY A 136 9.10 19.48 -1.95
C GLY A 136 9.28 18.65 -3.24
N THR A 137 9.41 19.34 -4.36
CA THR A 137 9.72 18.71 -5.66
C THR A 137 10.99 19.34 -6.24
N PRO A 138 11.83 18.58 -6.95
CA PRO A 138 11.68 17.15 -7.27
C PRO A 138 11.93 16.25 -6.05
N ALA A 139 11.31 15.06 -6.05
CA ALA A 139 11.54 14.05 -5.05
C ALA A 139 12.96 13.47 -5.15
N THR A 140 13.57 13.20 -4.00
CA THR A 140 14.88 12.53 -3.98
C THR A 140 14.74 11.08 -4.43
N ARG A 141 15.50 10.69 -5.46
CA ARG A 141 15.57 9.31 -5.95
C ARG A 141 16.82 8.66 -5.38
N ILE A 142 16.63 7.64 -4.57
CA ILE A 142 17.71 6.90 -3.93
C ILE A 142 17.40 5.42 -3.99
N SER A 143 18.41 4.59 -4.23
CA SER A 143 18.23 3.14 -4.15
C SER A 143 18.02 2.68 -2.70
N TYR A 144 17.33 1.54 -2.51
CA TYR A 144 17.16 0.93 -1.19
C TYR A 144 18.51 0.73 -0.46
N HIS A 145 19.52 0.18 -1.16
CA HIS A 145 20.85 -0.02 -0.60
C HIS A 145 21.49 1.30 -0.15
N ALA A 146 21.46 2.33 -1.00
CA ALA A 146 22.07 3.61 -0.66
C ALA A 146 21.34 4.31 0.50
N LEU A 147 20.02 4.18 0.58
CA LEU A 147 19.24 4.72 1.69
C LEU A 147 19.52 3.97 2.99
N PHE A 148 19.61 2.62 2.93
CA PHE A 148 19.95 1.80 4.07
C PHE A 148 21.36 2.13 4.61
N GLU A 149 22.34 2.23 3.72
CA GLU A 149 23.70 2.63 4.08
C GLU A 149 23.75 4.05 4.69
N GLN A 150 23.02 4.99 4.10
CA GLN A 150 22.95 6.37 4.61
C GLN A 150 22.34 6.46 6.00
N THR A 151 21.35 5.63 6.32
CA THR A 151 20.64 5.67 7.61
C THR A 151 21.32 4.84 8.69
N THR A 152 21.93 3.73 8.31
CA THR A 152 22.51 2.75 9.27
C THR A 152 24.03 2.74 9.30
N GLY A 153 24.70 3.25 8.27
CA GLY A 153 26.15 3.15 8.08
C GLY A 153 26.62 1.77 7.61
N VAL A 154 25.72 0.85 7.24
CA VAL A 154 26.02 -0.52 6.82
C VAL A 154 25.68 -0.71 5.35
N ASP A 155 26.67 -1.12 4.54
CA ASP A 155 26.47 -1.48 3.13
C ASP A 155 25.95 -2.92 3.02
N LEU A 156 24.70 -3.07 2.60
CA LEU A 156 24.03 -4.37 2.41
C LEU A 156 24.72 -5.27 1.37
N GLY A 157 25.47 -4.68 0.43
CA GLY A 157 26.18 -5.44 -0.60
C GLY A 157 27.38 -6.21 -0.07
N SER A 158 27.96 -5.76 1.05
CA SER A 158 29.16 -6.35 1.66
C SER A 158 28.98 -6.83 3.10
N ALA A 159 27.86 -6.45 3.75
CA ALA A 159 27.62 -6.77 5.15
C ALA A 159 27.45 -8.28 5.38
N SER A 160 28.10 -8.77 6.43
CA SER A 160 27.91 -10.13 6.91
C SER A 160 26.60 -10.25 7.70
N ARG A 161 26.12 -11.49 7.84
CA ARG A 161 24.95 -11.81 8.67
C ARG A 161 25.12 -11.34 10.13
N GLU A 162 26.32 -11.46 10.66
CA GLU A 162 26.68 -11.06 12.01
C GLU A 162 26.56 -9.53 12.19
N GLU A 163 27.00 -8.75 11.20
CA GLU A 163 26.90 -7.29 11.21
C GLU A 163 25.43 -6.84 11.17
N ILE A 164 24.60 -7.44 10.32
CA ILE A 164 23.15 -7.13 10.28
C ILE A 164 22.49 -7.47 11.62
N ARG A 165 22.82 -8.62 12.23
CA ARG A 165 22.28 -8.99 13.56
C ARG A 165 22.79 -8.07 14.68
N ALA A 166 24.03 -7.65 14.63
CA ALA A 166 24.59 -6.70 15.58
C ALA A 166 23.88 -5.33 15.46
N LEU A 167 23.65 -4.85 14.23
CA LEU A 167 22.89 -3.62 13.97
C LEU A 167 21.46 -3.70 14.53
N ALA A 168 20.75 -4.81 14.28
CA ALA A 168 19.43 -5.03 14.85
C ALA A 168 19.44 -4.95 16.38
N GLY A 169 20.46 -5.55 17.03
CA GLY A 169 20.64 -5.46 18.48
C GLY A 169 20.84 -4.03 18.99
N THR A 170 21.61 -3.20 18.24
CA THR A 170 21.79 -1.77 18.62
C THR A 170 20.50 -0.96 18.52
N LEU A 171 19.58 -1.35 17.62
CA LEU A 171 18.27 -0.74 17.44
C LEU A 171 17.19 -1.32 18.40
N GLY A 172 17.58 -2.25 19.27
CA GLY A 172 16.67 -2.87 20.23
C GLY A 172 15.72 -3.92 19.64
N ILE A 173 16.04 -4.40 18.42
CA ILE A 173 15.26 -5.45 17.74
C ILE A 173 15.63 -6.80 18.36
N VAL A 174 14.66 -7.49 18.93
CA VAL A 174 14.85 -8.86 19.45
C VAL A 174 14.68 -9.85 18.31
N VAL A 175 15.80 -10.38 17.81
CA VAL A 175 15.83 -11.32 16.69
C VAL A 175 15.78 -12.76 17.19
N PRO A 176 14.74 -13.54 16.89
CA PRO A 176 14.76 -14.98 17.17
C PRO A 176 15.94 -15.68 16.45
N ALA A 177 16.49 -16.73 17.06
CA ALA A 177 17.67 -17.44 16.53
C ALA A 177 17.46 -18.00 15.10
N HIS A 178 16.23 -18.26 14.71
CA HIS A 178 15.86 -18.85 13.41
C HIS A 178 15.15 -17.86 12.47
N HIS A 179 15.17 -16.55 12.76
CA HIS A 179 14.53 -15.57 11.90
C HIS A 179 15.30 -15.44 10.58
N PRO A 180 14.60 -15.44 9.41
CA PRO A 180 15.22 -15.17 8.10
C PRO A 180 15.88 -13.79 8.10
N ASP A 181 17.06 -13.67 7.48
CA ASP A 181 17.77 -12.38 7.47
C ASP A 181 17.11 -11.33 6.59
N ASP A 182 16.40 -11.75 5.53
CA ASP A 182 15.67 -10.82 4.65
C ASP A 182 14.61 -10.00 5.41
N GLY A 183 13.83 -10.66 6.27
CA GLY A 183 12.87 -9.98 7.14
C GLY A 183 13.56 -9.08 8.18
N LEU A 184 14.78 -9.40 8.59
CA LEU A 184 15.53 -8.59 9.54
C LEU A 184 16.01 -7.26 8.94
N VAL A 185 16.45 -7.27 7.70
CA VAL A 185 16.84 -6.06 6.96
C VAL A 185 15.66 -5.09 6.85
N GLU A 186 14.47 -5.62 6.54
CA GLU A 186 13.25 -4.80 6.49
C GLU A 186 12.86 -4.23 7.85
N MET A 187 12.94 -5.04 8.92
CA MET A 187 12.69 -4.56 10.29
C MET A 187 13.65 -3.43 10.70
N ILE A 188 14.94 -3.56 10.38
CA ILE A 188 15.93 -2.52 10.63
C ILE A 188 15.58 -1.25 9.87
N PHE A 189 15.28 -1.36 8.57
CA PHE A 189 14.96 -0.23 7.71
C PHE A 189 13.73 0.57 8.20
N ASN A 190 12.73 -0.12 8.76
CA ASN A 190 11.53 0.52 9.29
C ASN A 190 11.73 1.26 10.63
N ILE A 191 12.86 1.04 11.30
CA ILE A 191 13.17 1.63 12.62
C ILE A 191 14.26 2.71 12.50
N ALA A 192 15.21 2.52 11.58
CA ALA A 192 16.34 3.43 11.36
C ALA A 192 15.94 4.71 10.61
#